data_16bb135e0bf1e41c151645ddfb4fb3bc
#
_entry.id   16bb135e0bf1e41c151645ddfb4fb3bc
#
_cell.length_a   1.000
_cell.length_b   1.000
_cell.length_c   1.000
_cell.angle_alpha   90.00
_cell.angle_beta   90.00
_cell.angle_gamma   90.00
#
_symmetry.space_group_name_H-M   'P 1'
#
loop_
_entity.id
_entity.type
_entity.pdbx_description
1 polymer ?
#
loop_
_entity_poly.entity_id
_entity_poly.type
_entity_poly.pdbx_seq_one_letter_code
_entity_poly.pdbx_strand_id
1 'polypeptide(L)'
;MNYIVLDTETTNGFDDPFCYDVGYAVLNEHFEVVETRSFVVADVFLDKEMMANAYFADKIPQYWEDIKNGIRELKTFRNIRKQLHDDCKNFEVGAIIAHNARFDYRSCQRTQRWLTKSKYRYFFPFGCEIWDSLKMARQTFAKDEDYKNFCIENDFVMSGNRPRLTAEILYRYLTNNVDFVESHTGLEDVMIEKEIFKACLAMNSDIDCKTWNN
;
A
#
# COMPACT_ATOMS: atom_id res chain seq x y z
N MET A 1 14.71 13.38 4.00
CA MET A 1 13.26 13.29 4.28
C MET A 1 12.91 11.82 4.42
N ASN A 2 12.20 11.45 5.50
CA ASN A 2 11.76 10.07 5.69
C ASN A 2 10.38 9.83 5.05
N TYR A 3 10.06 8.57 4.81
CA TYR A 3 8.88 8.14 4.07
C TYR A 3 8.12 7.06 4.85
N ILE A 4 6.85 6.90 4.56
CA ILE A 4 6.09 5.69 4.88
C ILE A 4 5.62 5.08 3.55
N VAL A 5 5.82 3.79 3.36
CA VAL A 5 5.11 3.01 2.34
C VAL A 5 3.99 2.28 3.05
N LEU A 6 2.76 2.37 2.52
CA LEU A 6 1.55 1.86 3.16
C LEU A 6 0.69 1.13 2.14
N ASP A 7 0.18 -0.02 2.53
CA ASP A 7 -0.82 -0.78 1.78
C ASP A 7 -1.99 -1.21 2.67
N THR A 8 -3.17 -1.42 2.07
CA THR A 8 -4.39 -1.81 2.77
C THR A 8 -5.17 -2.89 2.05
N GLU A 9 -5.62 -3.91 2.83
CA GLU A 9 -6.61 -4.86 2.35
C GLU A 9 -8.01 -4.48 2.79
N THR A 10 -8.99 -4.70 1.91
CA THR A 10 -10.34 -4.18 2.11
C THR A 10 -11.44 -5.21 1.90
N THR A 11 -12.58 -4.94 2.54
CA THR A 11 -13.87 -5.55 2.19
C THR A 11 -14.48 -4.84 0.98
N ASN A 12 -15.46 -5.47 0.30
CA ASN A 12 -16.26 -4.88 -0.78
C ASN A 12 -15.49 -4.35 -2.00
N GLY A 13 -14.20 -4.64 -2.13
CA GLY A 13 -13.39 -4.25 -3.28
C GLY A 13 -13.48 -2.74 -3.58
N PHE A 14 -13.89 -2.36 -4.80
CA PHE A 14 -13.88 -0.96 -5.25
C PHE A 14 -15.13 -0.14 -4.88
N ASP A 15 -16.26 -0.80 -4.58
CA ASP A 15 -17.54 -0.07 -4.39
C ASP A 15 -17.61 0.64 -3.05
N ASP A 16 -17.36 -0.07 -1.97
CA ASP A 16 -17.43 0.46 -0.60
C ASP A 16 -16.31 -0.13 0.29
N PRO A 17 -15.04 0.16 -0.01
CA PRO A 17 -13.93 -0.46 0.67
C PRO A 17 -13.82 -0.01 2.13
N PHE A 18 -13.81 -0.99 3.06
CA PHE A 18 -13.44 -0.80 4.46
C PHE A 18 -12.16 -1.58 4.74
N CYS A 19 -11.16 -0.91 5.29
CA CYS A 19 -9.87 -1.53 5.59
C CYS A 19 -10.04 -2.57 6.71
N TYR A 20 -9.60 -3.81 6.47
CA TYR A 20 -9.44 -4.82 7.52
C TYR A 20 -7.97 -5.15 7.81
N ASP A 21 -7.06 -4.80 6.91
CA ASP A 21 -5.61 -4.87 7.12
C ASP A 21 -4.98 -3.51 6.77
N VAL A 22 -4.00 -3.09 7.55
CA VAL A 22 -3.19 -1.89 7.31
C VAL A 22 -1.75 -2.24 7.62
N GLY A 23 -0.93 -2.34 6.59
CA GLY A 23 0.51 -2.52 6.68
C GLY A 23 1.26 -1.24 6.36
N TYR A 24 2.36 -0.96 7.04
CA TYR A 24 3.30 0.07 6.60
C TYR A 24 4.72 -0.13 7.10
N ALA A 25 5.66 0.42 6.35
CA ALA A 25 7.06 0.53 6.72
C ALA A 25 7.50 1.98 6.72
N VAL A 26 8.24 2.39 7.74
CA VAL A 26 8.92 3.68 7.79
C VAL A 26 10.30 3.52 7.15
N LEU A 27 10.62 4.38 6.20
CA LEU A 27 11.90 4.39 5.51
C LEU A 27 12.65 5.68 5.85
N ASN A 28 13.96 5.55 6.03
CA ASN A 28 14.84 6.72 6.10
C ASN A 28 15.11 7.30 4.70
N GLU A 29 15.87 8.37 4.64
CA GLU A 29 16.27 9.06 3.38
C GLU A 29 17.11 8.19 2.43
N HIS A 30 17.64 7.05 2.91
CA HIS A 30 18.38 6.06 2.12
C HIS A 30 17.49 4.86 1.71
N PHE A 31 16.19 4.94 1.93
CA PHE A 31 15.21 3.86 1.68
C PHE A 31 15.42 2.60 2.52
N GLU A 32 16.13 2.71 3.63
CA GLU A 32 16.27 1.62 4.60
C GLU A 32 15.05 1.60 5.52
N VAL A 33 14.55 0.40 5.81
CA VAL A 33 13.44 0.20 6.75
C VAL A 33 13.92 0.44 8.17
N VAL A 34 13.33 1.41 8.86
CA VAL A 34 13.65 1.74 10.26
C VAL A 34 12.57 1.28 11.22
N GLU A 35 11.35 1.08 10.74
CA GLU A 35 10.24 0.57 11.53
C GLU A 35 9.21 -0.10 10.62
N THR A 36 8.48 -1.10 11.13
CA THR A 36 7.37 -1.76 10.42
C THR A 36 6.16 -1.88 11.32
N ARG A 37 4.98 -1.86 10.70
CA ARG A 37 3.71 -2.09 11.39
C ARG A 37 2.83 -3.00 10.53
N SER A 38 2.19 -3.96 11.19
CA SER A 38 1.20 -4.83 10.57
C SER A 38 -0.02 -4.92 11.51
N PHE A 39 -1.13 -4.35 11.06
CA PHE A 39 -2.34 -4.22 11.86
C PHE A 39 -3.53 -4.88 11.20
N VAL A 40 -4.27 -5.65 11.99
CA VAL A 40 -5.61 -6.10 11.64
C VAL A 40 -6.62 -5.16 12.32
N VAL A 41 -7.54 -4.61 11.54
CA VAL A 41 -8.53 -3.62 12.00
C VAL A 41 -9.67 -4.33 12.72
N ALA A 42 -9.66 -4.30 14.05
CA ALA A 42 -10.64 -5.00 14.88
C ALA A 42 -12.10 -4.61 14.57
N ASP A 43 -12.33 -3.32 14.27
CA ASP A 43 -13.67 -2.78 13.98
C ASP A 43 -14.31 -3.35 12.71
N VAL A 44 -13.52 -3.89 11.79
CA VAL A 44 -13.96 -4.50 10.54
C VAL A 44 -13.75 -6.02 10.56
N PHE A 45 -12.56 -6.48 10.97
CA PHE A 45 -12.18 -7.88 10.91
C PHE A 45 -13.01 -8.79 11.83
N LEU A 46 -13.50 -8.27 12.97
CA LEU A 46 -14.36 -9.02 13.88
C LEU A 46 -15.82 -9.06 13.45
N ASP A 47 -16.23 -8.26 12.48
CA ASP A 47 -17.56 -8.27 11.90
C ASP A 47 -17.64 -9.32 10.78
N LYS A 48 -18.33 -10.42 11.06
CA LYS A 48 -18.44 -11.56 10.12
C LYS A 48 -19.19 -11.20 8.84
N GLU A 49 -20.16 -10.29 8.91
CA GLU A 49 -20.94 -9.89 7.73
C GLU A 49 -20.07 -9.03 6.80
N MET A 50 -19.28 -8.13 7.37
CA MET A 50 -18.31 -7.35 6.60
C MET A 50 -17.23 -8.24 5.98
N MET A 51 -16.65 -9.15 6.75
CA MET A 51 -15.59 -10.04 6.29
C MET A 51 -16.05 -11.09 5.28
N ALA A 52 -17.35 -11.41 5.23
CA ALA A 52 -17.91 -12.26 4.16
C ALA A 52 -17.74 -11.64 2.76
N ASN A 53 -17.53 -10.34 2.67
CA ASN A 53 -17.28 -9.60 1.43
C ASN A 53 -15.80 -9.18 1.26
N ALA A 54 -14.89 -9.74 2.06
CA ALA A 54 -13.45 -9.48 1.91
C ALA A 54 -12.96 -10.01 0.55
N TYR A 55 -12.16 -9.20 -0.15
CA TYR A 55 -11.65 -9.58 -1.46
C TYR A 55 -10.77 -10.84 -1.38
N PHE A 56 -9.96 -10.95 -0.32
CA PHE A 56 -9.11 -12.11 -0.03
C PHE A 56 -9.62 -12.87 1.22
N ALA A 57 -10.90 -13.29 1.20
CA ALA A 57 -11.52 -14.00 2.33
C ALA A 57 -10.85 -15.35 2.66
N ASP A 58 -10.19 -15.96 1.70
CA ASP A 58 -9.38 -17.18 1.87
C ASP A 58 -8.18 -16.98 2.79
N LYS A 59 -7.72 -15.74 2.98
CA LYS A 59 -6.62 -15.37 3.90
C LYS A 59 -7.05 -15.24 5.37
N ILE A 60 -8.35 -15.20 5.67
CA ILE A 60 -8.84 -15.01 7.04
C ILE A 60 -8.22 -16.00 8.05
N PRO A 61 -8.08 -17.30 7.76
CA PRO A 61 -7.42 -18.23 8.68
C PRO A 61 -5.96 -17.85 8.99
N GLN A 62 -5.21 -17.38 7.98
CA GLN A 62 -3.84 -16.91 8.14
C GLN A 62 -3.79 -15.68 9.09
N TYR A 63 -4.69 -14.72 8.91
CA TYR A 63 -4.75 -13.55 9.79
C TYR A 63 -4.95 -13.93 11.27
N TRP A 64 -5.81 -14.92 11.55
CA TRP A 64 -5.99 -15.41 12.92
C TRP A 64 -4.74 -16.07 13.51
N GLU A 65 -4.02 -16.82 12.69
CA GLU A 65 -2.76 -17.42 13.09
C GLU A 65 -1.68 -16.36 13.33
N ASP A 66 -1.56 -15.39 12.42
CA ASP A 66 -0.61 -14.27 12.53
C ASP A 66 -0.86 -13.42 13.78
N ILE A 67 -2.13 -13.13 14.11
CA ILE A 67 -2.50 -12.43 15.34
C ILE A 67 -2.08 -13.26 16.57
N LYS A 68 -2.37 -14.57 16.57
CA LYS A 68 -2.00 -15.46 17.67
C LYS A 68 -0.49 -15.54 17.89
N ASN A 69 0.28 -15.50 16.82
CA ASN A 69 1.73 -15.57 16.83
C ASN A 69 2.40 -14.21 17.04
N GLY A 70 1.65 -13.12 17.16
CA GLY A 70 2.17 -11.77 17.34
C GLY A 70 2.83 -11.16 16.08
N ILE A 71 2.60 -11.74 14.91
CA ILE A 71 3.09 -11.22 13.62
C ILE A 71 2.28 -9.98 13.22
N ARG A 72 0.97 -10.01 13.50
CA ARG A 72 0.05 -8.89 13.28
C ARG A 72 -0.62 -8.47 14.58
N GLU A 73 -0.85 -7.18 14.74
CA GLU A 73 -1.53 -6.65 15.91
C GLU A 73 -3.00 -6.37 15.60
N LEU A 74 -3.92 -7.00 16.36
CA LEU A 74 -5.35 -6.67 16.29
C LEU A 74 -5.61 -5.39 17.07
N LYS A 75 -5.91 -4.30 16.36
CA LYS A 75 -6.14 -2.97 16.93
C LYS A 75 -7.39 -2.30 16.36
N THR A 76 -8.00 -1.42 17.16
CA THR A 76 -9.05 -0.54 16.62
C THR A 76 -8.46 0.43 15.61
N PHE A 77 -9.23 0.80 14.60
CA PHE A 77 -8.79 1.72 13.55
C PHE A 77 -8.36 3.09 14.10
N ARG A 78 -9.01 3.51 15.18
CA ARG A 78 -8.60 4.71 15.93
C ARG A 78 -7.18 4.61 16.48
N ASN A 79 -6.80 3.46 17.03
CA ASN A 79 -5.46 3.24 17.59
C ASN A 79 -4.43 3.10 16.47
N ILE A 80 -4.78 2.46 15.33
CA ILE A 80 -3.93 2.40 14.14
C ILE A 80 -3.67 3.83 13.62
N ARG A 81 -4.73 4.63 13.47
CA ARG A 81 -4.58 6.04 13.08
C ARG A 81 -3.66 6.81 14.04
N LYS A 82 -3.84 6.63 15.35
CA LYS A 82 -2.98 7.28 16.35
C LYS A 82 -1.53 6.87 16.16
N GLN A 83 -1.26 5.58 15.99
CA GLN A 83 0.09 5.06 15.77
C GLN A 83 0.72 5.66 14.51
N LEU A 84 -0.03 5.70 13.39
CA LEU A 84 0.45 6.31 12.14
C LEU A 84 0.83 7.78 12.35
N HIS A 85 -0.01 8.55 13.07
CA HIS A 85 0.28 9.96 13.35
C HIS A 85 1.50 10.14 14.26
N ASP A 86 1.63 9.28 15.27
CA ASP A 86 2.79 9.29 16.19
C ASP A 86 4.08 8.93 15.42
N ASP A 87 4.03 7.90 14.57
CA ASP A 87 5.18 7.48 13.76
C ASP A 87 5.56 8.55 12.72
N CYS A 88 4.58 9.16 12.04
CA CYS A 88 4.87 10.28 11.12
C CYS A 88 5.58 11.45 11.82
N LYS A 89 5.18 11.76 13.06
CA LYS A 89 5.80 12.81 13.85
C LYS A 89 7.19 12.40 14.36
N ASN A 90 7.32 11.19 14.91
CA ASN A 90 8.55 10.72 15.56
C ASN A 90 9.68 10.52 14.55
N PHE A 91 9.34 10.08 13.34
CA PHE A 91 10.29 9.84 12.25
C PHE A 91 10.36 11.00 11.24
N GLU A 92 9.69 12.12 11.50
CA GLU A 92 9.70 13.30 10.60
C GLU A 92 9.35 12.94 9.16
N VAL A 93 8.27 12.14 8.98
CA VAL A 93 7.83 11.65 7.68
C VAL A 93 7.24 12.80 6.85
N GLY A 94 7.77 12.98 5.65
CA GLY A 94 7.32 14.01 4.70
C GLY A 94 6.28 13.51 3.70
N ALA A 95 6.33 12.23 3.34
CA ALA A 95 5.39 11.63 2.40
C ALA A 95 4.99 10.21 2.78
N ILE A 96 3.74 9.86 2.48
CA ILE A 96 3.18 8.51 2.55
C ILE A 96 2.93 8.02 1.13
N ILE A 97 3.48 6.86 0.79
CA ILE A 97 3.49 6.27 -0.54
C ILE A 97 2.60 5.04 -0.54
N ALA A 98 1.83 4.82 -1.60
CA ALA A 98 1.13 3.58 -1.87
C ALA A 98 1.07 3.31 -3.39
N HIS A 99 0.87 2.08 -3.80
CA HIS A 99 0.72 1.71 -5.20
C HIS A 99 -0.75 1.85 -5.64
N ASN A 100 -1.08 2.86 -6.43
CA ASN A 100 -2.43 3.35 -6.66
C ASN A 100 -3.01 4.04 -5.41
N ALA A 101 -2.24 4.90 -4.79
CA ALA A 101 -2.47 5.55 -3.50
C ALA A 101 -3.87 6.18 -3.32
N ARG A 102 -4.57 6.47 -4.42
CA ARG A 102 -5.95 6.96 -4.36
C ARG A 102 -6.91 5.93 -3.77
N PHE A 103 -6.63 4.63 -3.99
CA PHE A 103 -7.43 3.54 -3.43
C PHE A 103 -7.27 3.49 -1.91
N ASP A 104 -6.03 3.39 -1.41
CA ASP A 104 -5.72 3.31 0.03
C ASP A 104 -6.19 4.54 0.78
N TYR A 105 -5.96 5.71 0.20
CA TYR A 105 -6.46 6.96 0.76
C TYR A 105 -7.97 6.96 0.92
N ARG A 106 -8.72 6.55 -0.10
CA ARG A 106 -10.19 6.50 -0.04
C ARG A 106 -10.67 5.47 0.95
N SER A 107 -10.09 4.28 0.96
CA SER A 107 -10.43 3.17 1.86
C SER A 107 -10.23 3.56 3.32
N CYS A 108 -9.07 4.12 3.66
CA CYS A 108 -8.78 4.62 4.99
C CYS A 108 -9.73 5.75 5.41
N GLN A 109 -9.96 6.74 4.54
CA GLN A 109 -10.88 7.84 4.84
C GLN A 109 -12.32 7.37 4.99
N ARG A 110 -12.76 6.38 4.20
CA ARG A 110 -14.08 5.81 4.31
C ARG A 110 -14.26 5.07 5.63
N THR A 111 -13.32 4.19 5.97
CA THR A 111 -13.31 3.47 7.25
C THR A 111 -13.35 4.44 8.43
N GLN A 112 -12.54 5.50 8.40
CA GLN A 112 -12.52 6.53 9.42
C GLN A 112 -13.87 7.26 9.55
N ARG A 113 -14.51 7.61 8.43
CA ARG A 113 -15.80 8.30 8.42
C ARG A 113 -16.95 7.41 8.88
N TRP A 114 -16.88 6.14 8.61
CA TRP A 114 -17.85 5.16 9.09
C TRP A 114 -17.79 5.01 10.62
N LEU A 115 -16.57 4.94 11.16
CA LEU A 115 -16.33 4.72 12.60
C LEU A 115 -16.52 5.97 13.45
N THR A 116 -16.49 7.18 12.89
CA THR A 116 -16.62 8.42 13.66
C THR A 116 -17.43 9.51 12.98
N LYS A 117 -18.28 10.14 13.78
CA LYS A 117 -19.00 11.38 13.40
C LYS A 117 -18.21 12.65 13.72
N SER A 118 -17.01 12.52 14.28
CA SER A 118 -16.16 13.66 14.62
C SER A 118 -15.80 14.49 13.39
N LYS A 119 -15.62 15.80 13.58
CA LYS A 119 -15.05 16.67 12.56
C LYS A 119 -13.61 16.27 12.20
N TYR A 120 -12.89 15.59 13.09
CA TYR A 120 -11.54 15.04 12.86
C TYR A 120 -11.60 13.67 12.16
N ARG A 121 -12.21 13.62 10.98
CA ARG A 121 -12.47 12.40 10.20
C ARG A 121 -11.39 12.09 9.16
N TYR A 122 -10.19 12.58 9.37
CA TYR A 122 -9.06 12.31 8.48
C TYR A 122 -8.18 11.22 9.07
N PHE A 123 -7.92 10.19 8.28
CA PHE A 123 -7.03 9.11 8.69
C PHE A 123 -5.56 9.55 8.64
N PHE A 124 -5.16 10.16 7.52
CA PHE A 124 -3.79 10.60 7.32
C PHE A 124 -3.49 11.90 8.07
N PRO A 125 -2.26 12.08 8.58
CA PRO A 125 -1.87 13.30 9.27
C PRO A 125 -1.81 14.50 8.31
N PHE A 126 -2.12 15.67 8.84
CA PHE A 126 -1.96 16.90 8.09
C PHE A 126 -0.47 17.21 7.90
N GLY A 127 -0.11 17.65 6.69
CA GLY A 127 1.28 18.04 6.35
C GLY A 127 2.12 16.94 5.73
N CYS A 128 1.69 15.66 5.78
CA CYS A 128 2.29 14.60 4.98
C CYS A 128 1.72 14.61 3.56
N GLU A 129 2.58 14.60 2.57
CA GLU A 129 2.17 14.42 1.18
C GLU A 129 1.73 12.97 0.92
N ILE A 130 0.84 12.78 -0.03
CA ILE A 130 0.46 11.43 -0.51
C ILE A 130 1.04 11.25 -1.91
N TRP A 131 1.92 10.28 -2.05
CA TRP A 131 2.59 9.95 -3.30
C TRP A 131 2.06 8.64 -3.87
N ASP A 132 2.10 8.49 -5.19
CA ASP A 132 1.54 7.35 -5.91
C ASP A 132 2.61 6.65 -6.73
N SER A 133 3.09 5.50 -6.27
CA SER A 133 4.13 4.73 -6.96
C SER A 133 3.65 4.16 -8.31
N LEU A 134 2.36 3.91 -8.51
CA LEU A 134 1.81 3.56 -9.83
C LEU A 134 1.92 4.73 -10.82
N LYS A 135 1.67 5.97 -10.36
CA LYS A 135 1.86 7.17 -11.19
C LYS A 135 3.34 7.36 -11.53
N MET A 136 4.22 7.08 -10.58
CA MET A 136 5.67 7.11 -10.81
C MET A 136 6.10 6.03 -11.82
N ALA A 137 5.59 4.80 -11.69
CA ALA A 137 5.85 3.71 -12.62
C ALA A 137 5.37 4.02 -14.05
N ARG A 138 4.29 4.77 -14.21
CA ARG A 138 3.84 5.26 -15.55
C ARG A 138 4.81 6.24 -16.18
N GLN A 139 5.59 6.97 -15.39
CA GLN A 139 6.56 7.94 -15.87
C GLN A 139 7.94 7.34 -16.12
N THR A 140 8.21 6.17 -15.55
CA THR A 140 9.48 5.42 -15.63
C THR A 140 9.30 4.13 -16.41
N PHE A 141 8.86 3.05 -15.77
CA PHE A 141 8.76 1.72 -16.35
C PHE A 141 7.92 1.64 -17.62
N ALA A 142 6.78 2.35 -17.69
CA ALA A 142 5.97 2.33 -18.92
C ALA A 142 6.68 2.94 -20.15
N LYS A 143 7.77 3.67 -19.95
CA LYS A 143 8.59 4.25 -21.02
C LYS A 143 9.89 3.48 -21.27
N ASP A 144 10.26 2.61 -20.34
CA ASP A 144 11.47 1.79 -20.41
C ASP A 144 11.30 0.64 -21.41
N GLU A 145 12.22 0.53 -22.35
CA GLU A 145 12.14 -0.49 -23.41
C GLU A 145 12.43 -1.90 -22.88
N ASP A 146 13.33 -2.05 -21.90
CA ASP A 146 13.66 -3.34 -21.32
C ASP A 146 12.46 -3.90 -20.53
N TYR A 147 11.77 -3.05 -19.78
CA TYR A 147 10.53 -3.43 -19.11
C TYR A 147 9.41 -3.80 -20.08
N LYS A 148 9.25 -3.05 -21.17
CA LYS A 148 8.26 -3.38 -22.20
C LYS A 148 8.54 -4.74 -22.85
N ASN A 149 9.79 -5.01 -23.20
CA ASN A 149 10.20 -6.30 -23.75
C ASN A 149 9.93 -7.43 -22.77
N PHE A 150 10.32 -7.27 -21.50
CA PHE A 150 10.00 -8.22 -20.43
C PHE A 150 8.49 -8.52 -20.36
N CYS A 151 7.65 -7.49 -20.40
CA CYS A 151 6.20 -7.67 -20.37
C CYS A 151 5.64 -8.38 -21.61
N ILE A 152 6.20 -8.13 -22.79
CA ILE A 152 5.79 -8.79 -24.04
C ILE A 152 6.20 -10.27 -24.00
N GLU A 153 7.42 -10.56 -23.62
CA GLU A 153 7.97 -11.94 -23.56
C GLU A 153 7.21 -12.83 -22.58
N ASN A 154 6.65 -12.25 -21.50
CA ASN A 154 5.96 -12.99 -20.44
C ASN A 154 4.42 -12.83 -20.48
N ASP A 155 3.85 -12.24 -21.52
CA ASP A 155 2.41 -11.98 -21.65
C ASP A 155 1.82 -11.08 -20.55
N PHE A 156 2.63 -10.17 -20.01
CA PHE A 156 2.22 -9.19 -19.00
C PHE A 156 1.76 -7.86 -19.64
N VAL A 157 0.98 -7.97 -20.69
CA VAL A 157 0.50 -6.81 -21.45
C VAL A 157 -1.02 -6.66 -21.36
N MET A 158 -1.49 -5.44 -21.57
CA MET A 158 -2.89 -5.09 -21.82
C MET A 158 -3.12 -4.89 -23.32
N SER A 159 -4.37 -4.60 -23.71
CA SER A 159 -4.73 -4.27 -25.10
C SER A 159 -3.79 -3.20 -25.69
N GLY A 160 -3.31 -3.44 -26.92
CA GLY A 160 -2.35 -2.57 -27.61
C GLY A 160 -0.91 -2.69 -27.08
N ASN A 161 -0.52 -3.86 -26.56
CA ASN A 161 0.82 -4.17 -26.04
C ASN A 161 1.32 -3.20 -24.97
N ARG A 162 0.40 -2.60 -24.20
CA ARG A 162 0.78 -1.73 -23.09
C ARG A 162 1.21 -2.58 -21.89
N PRO A 163 2.39 -2.35 -21.30
CA PRO A 163 2.85 -3.11 -20.15
C PRO A 163 1.91 -2.91 -18.94
N ARG A 164 1.65 -3.98 -18.23
CA ARG A 164 0.97 -3.89 -16.92
C ARG A 164 1.92 -3.30 -15.91
N LEU A 165 1.38 -2.53 -14.97
CA LEU A 165 2.13 -1.84 -13.91
C LEU A 165 1.59 -2.20 -12.52
N THR A 166 1.12 -3.44 -12.34
CA THR A 166 0.78 -3.94 -11.00
C THR A 166 2.05 -4.12 -10.17
N ALA A 167 1.95 -4.01 -8.85
CA ALA A 167 3.09 -4.17 -7.96
C ALA A 167 3.79 -5.52 -8.19
N GLU A 168 3.02 -6.60 -8.32
CA GLU A 168 3.54 -7.94 -8.60
C GLU A 168 4.42 -7.99 -9.87
N ILE A 169 3.94 -7.46 -10.99
CA ILE A 169 4.68 -7.54 -12.28
C ILE A 169 5.93 -6.65 -12.25
N LEU A 170 5.83 -5.46 -11.67
CA LEU A 170 6.99 -4.59 -11.47
C LEU A 170 8.05 -5.28 -10.61
N TYR A 171 7.63 -5.94 -9.53
CA TYR A 171 8.55 -6.64 -8.65
C TYR A 171 9.18 -7.88 -9.30
N ARG A 172 8.41 -8.63 -10.12
CA ARG A 172 8.95 -9.72 -10.95
C ARG A 172 10.10 -9.24 -11.83
N TYR A 173 9.93 -8.10 -12.49
CA TYR A 173 10.97 -7.48 -13.30
C TYR A 173 12.19 -7.07 -12.48
N LEU A 174 11.97 -6.34 -11.38
CA LEU A 174 13.05 -5.84 -10.53
C LEU A 174 13.90 -6.94 -9.91
N THR A 175 13.28 -8.08 -9.61
CA THR A 175 13.97 -9.23 -8.98
C THR A 175 14.40 -10.30 -9.98
N ASN A 176 14.06 -10.13 -11.26
CA ASN A 176 14.24 -11.15 -12.30
C ASN A 176 13.61 -12.51 -11.91
N ASN A 177 12.46 -12.48 -11.22
CA ASN A 177 11.72 -13.65 -10.78
C ASN A 177 10.30 -13.64 -11.36
N VAL A 178 10.13 -14.25 -12.53
CA VAL A 178 8.86 -14.27 -13.28
C VAL A 178 7.76 -15.02 -12.54
N ASP A 179 8.13 -15.99 -11.71
CA ASP A 179 7.18 -16.85 -10.97
C ASP A 179 6.77 -16.26 -9.61
N PHE A 180 7.26 -15.08 -9.24
CA PHE A 180 6.88 -14.45 -8.00
C PHE A 180 5.36 -14.22 -7.96
N VAL A 181 4.73 -14.49 -6.82
CA VAL A 181 3.31 -14.25 -6.55
C VAL A 181 3.18 -13.36 -5.33
N GLU A 182 2.45 -12.28 -5.47
CA GLU A 182 2.13 -11.34 -4.39
C GLU A 182 1.30 -12.03 -3.30
N SER A 183 1.58 -11.70 -2.05
CA SER A 183 0.91 -12.36 -0.92
C SER A 183 -0.50 -11.82 -0.66
N HIS A 184 -0.80 -10.62 -1.11
CA HIS A 184 -2.05 -9.90 -0.84
C HIS A 184 -2.31 -9.78 0.67
N THR A 185 -1.31 -9.24 1.35
CA THR A 185 -1.36 -8.92 2.78
C THR A 185 -0.53 -7.66 3.04
N GLY A 186 -1.09 -6.70 3.78
CA GLY A 186 -0.63 -5.32 3.81
C GLY A 186 0.88 -5.13 4.02
N LEU A 187 1.51 -5.70 5.06
CA LEU A 187 2.94 -5.44 5.29
C LEU A 187 3.84 -6.12 4.25
N GLU A 188 3.50 -7.31 3.78
CA GLU A 188 4.26 -8.03 2.78
C GLU A 188 4.27 -7.28 1.45
N ASP A 189 3.12 -6.72 1.07
CA ASP A 189 2.97 -5.94 -0.17
C ASP A 189 3.68 -4.58 -0.06
N VAL A 190 3.71 -3.97 1.13
CA VAL A 190 4.54 -2.78 1.42
C VAL A 190 6.03 -3.03 1.10
N MET A 191 6.56 -4.22 1.39
CA MET A 191 7.96 -4.53 1.12
C MET A 191 8.26 -4.63 -0.39
N ILE A 192 7.27 -5.02 -1.19
CA ILE A 192 7.33 -5.03 -2.65
C ILE A 192 7.25 -3.59 -3.18
N GLU A 193 6.27 -2.84 -2.71
CA GLU A 193 6.03 -1.45 -3.14
C GLU A 193 7.20 -0.51 -2.80
N LYS A 194 7.88 -0.76 -1.69
CA LYS A 194 9.12 -0.06 -1.31
C LYS A 194 10.20 -0.19 -2.39
N GLU A 195 10.41 -1.38 -2.93
CA GLU A 195 11.41 -1.59 -3.99
C GLU A 195 10.99 -0.89 -5.30
N ILE A 196 9.70 -0.89 -5.63
CA ILE A 196 9.16 -0.17 -6.79
C ILE A 196 9.37 1.34 -6.62
N PHE A 197 9.04 1.88 -5.46
CA PHE A 197 9.23 3.30 -5.14
C PHE A 197 10.70 3.72 -5.30
N LYS A 198 11.61 2.95 -4.69
CA LYS A 198 13.05 3.16 -4.79
C LYS A 198 13.55 3.12 -6.23
N ALA A 199 13.11 2.13 -7.01
CA ALA A 199 13.49 1.98 -8.41
C ALA A 199 12.99 3.16 -9.27
N CYS A 200 11.74 3.61 -9.07
CA CYS A 200 11.20 4.78 -9.77
C CYS A 200 12.06 6.04 -9.56
N LEU A 201 12.47 6.31 -8.32
CA LEU A 201 13.32 7.46 -8.01
C LEU A 201 14.74 7.32 -8.56
N ALA A 202 15.29 6.09 -8.59
CA ALA A 202 16.59 5.83 -9.20
C ALA A 202 16.58 6.04 -10.72
N MET A 203 15.46 5.73 -11.40
CA MET A 203 15.30 5.94 -12.83
C MET A 203 15.08 7.41 -13.19
N ASN A 204 14.38 8.18 -12.33
CA ASN A 204 14.09 9.59 -12.57
C ASN A 204 13.87 10.34 -11.24
N SER A 205 14.84 11.15 -10.81
CA SER A 205 14.78 11.94 -9.57
C SER A 205 13.77 13.10 -9.63
N ASP A 206 13.44 13.57 -10.84
CA ASP A 206 12.54 14.72 -11.06
C ASP A 206 11.08 14.29 -11.36
N ILE A 207 10.75 13.07 -11.02
CA ILE A 207 9.44 12.47 -11.26
C ILE A 207 8.34 13.17 -10.44
N ASP A 208 7.16 13.33 -11.04
CA ASP A 208 5.97 13.78 -10.32
C ASP A 208 5.42 12.65 -9.44
N CYS A 209 5.65 12.76 -8.15
CA CYS A 209 5.26 11.76 -7.14
C CYS A 209 3.84 11.96 -6.61
N LYS A 210 3.28 13.18 -6.70
CA LYS A 210 2.03 13.52 -6.01
C LYS A 210 0.81 12.85 -6.62
N THR A 211 -0.05 12.31 -5.78
CA THR A 211 -1.33 11.71 -6.19
C THR A 211 -2.27 12.75 -6.79
N TRP A 212 -2.30 13.94 -6.19
CA TRP A 212 -3.11 15.07 -6.65
C TRP A 212 -2.22 16.22 -7.10
N ASN A 213 -2.57 16.80 -8.23
CA ASN A 213 -2.05 18.10 -8.61
C ASN A 213 -2.82 19.15 -7.79
N ASN A 214 -2.11 19.98 -7.05
CA ASN A 214 -2.67 21.15 -6.37
C ASN A 214 -3.05 22.22 -7.39
#